data_9c31ce0f65ef0cc6d461fa51194e6521
#
_entry.id   9c31ce0f65ef0cc6d461fa51194e6521
#
_cell.length_a   1.000
_cell.length_b   1.000
_cell.length_c   1.000
_cell.angle_alpha   90.00
_cell.angle_beta   90.00
_cell.angle_gamma   90.00
#
_symmetry.space_group_name_H-M   'P 1'
#
loop_
_entity.id
_entity.type
_entity.pdbx_description
1 polymer ?
#
loop_
_entity_poly.entity_id
_entity_poly.type
_entity_poly.pdbx_seq_one_letter_code
_entity_poly.pdbx_strand_id
1 'polypeptide(L)'
;QLKLYSQEDVYKTAALYGSTVLQMCQQPHGLWHLKKSMQSLSESLESSLKKTGVNLIFGQKVNSINFDDVNMRWKLFANSKKNSFVYQAKDLIYTAPPQSLLKHLKGPLTRKLTYKNRLTNLPDPSGALVFYSALKKENIKKTSSNHYQFVSKEFTSLFVSISDDGDGRAPKGEVTLIASIFTNTKDWFGLDKKIYLKKKKDFMKKISLELESQFD
;
A
#
# COMPACT_ATOMS: atom_id res chain seq x y z
N GLN A 1 6.83 -14.05 -9.86
CA GLN A 1 5.65 -14.13 -8.97
C GLN A 1 6.02 -13.94 -7.50
N LEU A 2 6.95 -14.73 -6.94
CA LEU A 2 7.27 -14.66 -5.52
C LEU A 2 7.66 -13.24 -5.05
N LYS A 3 8.50 -12.54 -5.81
CA LYS A 3 8.89 -11.15 -5.51
C LYS A 3 7.69 -10.19 -5.51
N LEU A 4 6.67 -10.43 -6.32
CA LEU A 4 5.45 -9.62 -6.35
C LEU A 4 4.71 -9.66 -5.00
N TYR A 5 4.64 -10.82 -4.40
CA TYR A 5 3.90 -11.02 -3.15
C TYR A 5 4.74 -10.78 -1.89
N SER A 6 6.00 -11.23 -1.90
CA SER A 6 6.89 -11.05 -0.74
C SER A 6 7.44 -9.63 -0.64
N GLN A 7 7.48 -8.89 -1.77
CA GLN A 7 8.13 -7.58 -1.89
C GLN A 7 9.63 -7.59 -1.50
N GLU A 8 10.23 -8.78 -1.51
CA GLU A 8 11.61 -9.02 -1.13
C GLU A 8 12.27 -9.95 -2.16
N ASP A 9 13.59 -10.05 -2.09
CA ASP A 9 14.36 -10.99 -2.89
C ASP A 9 13.97 -12.43 -2.57
N VAL A 10 13.98 -13.29 -3.59
CA VAL A 10 13.56 -14.70 -3.43
C VAL A 10 14.45 -15.47 -2.46
N TYR A 11 15.75 -15.12 -2.39
CA TYR A 11 16.70 -15.75 -1.48
C TYR A 11 16.55 -15.29 -0.02
N LYS A 12 15.83 -14.20 0.21
CA LYS A 12 15.50 -13.66 1.54
C LYS A 12 14.09 -13.98 2.00
N THR A 13 13.27 -14.53 1.11
CA THR A 13 11.90 -14.91 1.41
C THR A 13 11.87 -16.30 2.06
N ALA A 14 11.24 -16.43 3.21
CA ALA A 14 11.07 -17.71 3.87
C ALA A 14 10.33 -18.72 2.97
N ALA A 15 10.88 -19.92 2.80
CA ALA A 15 10.35 -20.92 1.87
C ALA A 15 8.88 -21.30 2.18
N LEU A 16 8.52 -21.41 3.45
CA LEU A 16 7.14 -21.69 3.87
C LEU A 16 6.18 -20.59 3.44
N TYR A 17 6.55 -19.33 3.65
CA TYR A 17 5.76 -18.19 3.20
C TYR A 17 5.63 -18.18 1.66
N GLY A 18 6.75 -18.38 0.97
CA GLY A 18 6.78 -18.42 -0.48
C GLY A 18 5.87 -19.49 -1.08
N SER A 19 5.92 -20.71 -0.55
CA SER A 19 5.06 -21.81 -1.01
C SER A 19 3.57 -21.54 -0.74
N THR A 20 3.23 -21.01 0.43
CA THR A 20 1.85 -20.65 0.78
C THR A 20 1.29 -19.60 -0.18
N VAL A 21 2.04 -18.54 -0.45
CA VAL A 21 1.61 -17.48 -1.36
C VAL A 21 1.44 -17.98 -2.78
N LEU A 22 2.36 -18.81 -3.28
CA LEU A 22 2.23 -19.40 -4.62
C LEU A 22 1.01 -20.32 -4.71
N GLN A 23 0.72 -21.09 -3.67
CA GLN A 23 -0.45 -21.95 -3.61
C GLN A 23 -1.77 -21.17 -3.62
N MET A 24 -1.83 -20.02 -2.90
CA MET A 24 -3.03 -19.19 -2.87
C MET A 24 -3.44 -18.66 -4.25
N CYS A 25 -2.50 -18.51 -5.17
CA CYS A 25 -2.76 -18.03 -6.53
C CYS A 25 -3.26 -19.13 -7.49
N GLN A 26 -3.24 -20.39 -7.05
CA GLN A 26 -3.62 -21.54 -7.87
C GLN A 26 -5.08 -21.93 -7.67
N GLN A 27 -5.64 -22.60 -8.68
CA GLN A 27 -6.96 -23.20 -8.57
C GLN A 27 -6.99 -24.28 -7.46
N PRO A 28 -8.14 -24.47 -6.78
CA PRO A 28 -9.45 -23.87 -7.06
C PRO A 28 -9.67 -22.49 -6.45
N HIS A 29 -8.77 -21.99 -5.63
CA HIS A 29 -8.98 -20.73 -4.90
C HIS A 29 -8.75 -19.49 -5.78
N GLY A 30 -7.61 -19.41 -6.46
CA GLY A 30 -7.28 -18.29 -7.34
C GLY A 30 -7.26 -16.92 -6.69
N LEU A 31 -7.15 -15.89 -7.51
CA LEU A 31 -7.26 -14.49 -7.08
C LEU A 31 -8.63 -13.94 -7.42
N TRP A 32 -9.23 -13.23 -6.49
CA TRP A 32 -10.54 -12.60 -6.67
C TRP A 32 -10.38 -11.13 -7.00
N HIS A 33 -11.23 -10.66 -7.90
CA HIS A 33 -11.29 -9.27 -8.31
C HIS A 33 -12.53 -8.60 -7.74
N LEU A 34 -12.34 -7.45 -7.10
CA LEU A 34 -13.47 -6.67 -6.60
C LEU A 34 -14.13 -5.91 -7.76
N LYS A 35 -15.45 -6.01 -7.88
CA LYS A 35 -16.21 -5.16 -8.79
C LYS A 35 -16.02 -3.69 -8.40
N LYS A 36 -15.98 -2.80 -9.38
CA LYS A 36 -15.71 -1.36 -9.27
C LYS A 36 -14.24 -1.09 -8.91
N SER A 37 -13.88 -1.06 -7.62
CA SER A 37 -12.50 -0.74 -7.22
C SER A 37 -12.18 -1.30 -5.84
N MET A 38 -10.92 -1.20 -5.42
CA MET A 38 -10.51 -1.51 -4.04
C MET A 38 -11.21 -0.63 -2.99
N GLN A 39 -11.68 0.55 -3.38
CA GLN A 39 -12.47 1.44 -2.52
C GLN A 39 -13.74 0.77 -2.02
N SER A 40 -14.36 -0.11 -2.82
CA SER A 40 -15.57 -0.86 -2.45
C SER A 40 -15.38 -1.68 -1.16
N LEU A 41 -14.18 -2.20 -0.93
CA LEU A 41 -13.86 -2.93 0.31
C LEU A 41 -13.89 -2.00 1.52
N SER A 42 -13.25 -0.83 1.41
CA SER A 42 -13.23 0.17 2.48
C SER A 42 -14.63 0.68 2.80
N GLU A 43 -15.44 0.94 1.78
CA GLU A 43 -16.84 1.39 1.94
C GLU A 43 -17.72 0.32 2.61
N SER A 44 -17.53 -0.94 2.25
CA SER A 44 -18.25 -2.06 2.88
C SER A 44 -17.86 -2.22 4.34
N LEU A 45 -16.57 -2.11 4.68
CA LEU A 45 -16.09 -2.14 6.05
C LEU A 45 -16.62 -0.96 6.87
N GLU A 46 -16.56 0.25 6.31
CA GLU A 46 -17.08 1.46 6.95
C GLU A 46 -18.58 1.31 7.26
N SER A 47 -19.36 0.84 6.28
CA SER A 47 -20.79 0.59 6.45
C SER A 47 -21.09 -0.43 7.57
N SER A 48 -20.31 -1.52 7.61
CA SER A 48 -20.43 -2.55 8.64
C SER A 48 -20.10 -2.01 10.03
N LEU A 49 -19.00 -1.27 10.16
CA LEU A 49 -18.56 -0.67 11.42
C LEU A 49 -19.59 0.33 11.97
N LYS A 50 -20.15 1.18 11.11
CA LYS A 50 -21.22 2.11 11.51
C LYS A 50 -22.45 1.37 12.07
N LYS A 51 -22.83 0.23 11.48
CA LYS A 51 -23.97 -0.59 11.97
C LYS A 51 -23.70 -1.20 13.36
N THR A 52 -22.45 -1.44 13.71
CA THR A 52 -22.06 -1.98 15.02
C THR A 52 -21.78 -0.90 16.07
N GLY A 53 -22.07 0.37 15.77
CA GLY A 53 -21.89 1.48 16.70
C GLY A 53 -20.44 1.96 16.85
N VAL A 54 -19.53 1.54 15.97
CA VAL A 54 -18.15 2.03 15.97
C VAL A 54 -18.10 3.47 15.52
N ASN A 55 -17.41 4.31 16.27
CA ASN A 55 -17.17 5.71 15.91
C ASN A 55 -15.91 5.81 15.02
N LEU A 56 -16.11 6.16 13.75
CA LEU A 56 -15.05 6.39 12.77
C LEU A 56 -14.73 7.88 12.69
N ILE A 57 -13.50 8.25 13.03
CA ILE A 57 -13.05 9.65 13.05
C ILE A 57 -12.03 9.86 11.95
N PHE A 58 -12.36 10.69 10.97
CA PHE A 58 -11.51 11.02 9.83
C PHE A 58 -10.96 12.45 9.93
N GLY A 59 -9.92 12.75 9.14
CA GLY A 59 -9.36 14.08 9.03
C GLY A 59 -8.59 14.56 10.26
N GLN A 60 -8.19 13.64 11.13
CA GLN A 60 -7.37 13.93 12.30
C GLN A 60 -6.01 13.24 12.22
N LYS A 61 -4.98 13.94 12.63
CA LYS A 61 -3.60 13.43 12.75
C LYS A 61 -3.25 13.23 14.21
N VAL A 62 -2.91 12.00 14.58
CA VAL A 62 -2.38 11.68 15.90
C VAL A 62 -0.95 12.21 16.00
N ASN A 63 -0.67 13.04 17.00
CA ASN A 63 0.64 13.66 17.22
C ASN A 63 1.41 12.99 18.35
N SER A 64 0.71 12.55 19.41
CA SER A 64 1.34 11.83 20.51
C SER A 64 0.41 10.84 21.16
N ILE A 65 1.01 9.82 21.74
CA ILE A 65 0.39 8.71 22.43
C ILE A 65 1.10 8.54 23.77
N ASN A 66 0.37 8.61 24.86
CA ASN A 66 0.88 8.43 26.22
C ASN A 66 0.08 7.35 26.94
N PHE A 67 0.73 6.62 27.83
CA PHE A 67 0.03 5.80 28.81
C PHE A 67 -0.02 6.54 30.13
N ASP A 68 -1.21 6.64 30.70
CA ASP A 68 -1.46 7.23 32.01
C ASP A 68 -1.49 6.11 33.04
N ASP A 69 -0.41 5.96 33.79
CA ASP A 69 -0.23 4.90 34.79
C ASP A 69 -1.18 5.04 35.99
N VAL A 70 -1.67 6.25 36.26
CA VAL A 70 -2.59 6.52 37.38
C VAL A 70 -4.00 6.00 37.02
N ASN A 71 -4.47 6.35 35.82
CA ASN A 71 -5.81 5.99 35.39
C ASN A 71 -5.83 4.69 34.57
N MET A 72 -4.67 4.06 34.34
CA MET A 72 -4.50 2.85 33.52
C MET A 72 -5.15 2.97 32.14
N ARG A 73 -4.92 4.12 31.47
CA ARG A 73 -5.53 4.40 30.17
C ARG A 73 -4.52 5.00 29.19
N TRP A 74 -4.73 4.70 27.92
CA TRP A 74 -4.04 5.38 26.84
C TRP A 74 -4.65 6.75 26.60
N LYS A 75 -3.81 7.78 26.42
CA LYS A 75 -4.18 9.12 26.00
C LYS A 75 -3.58 9.40 24.62
N LEU A 76 -4.43 9.75 23.66
CA LEU A 76 -4.06 10.11 22.30
C LEU A 76 -4.35 11.59 22.08
N PHE A 77 -3.34 12.32 21.63
CA PHE A 77 -3.48 13.73 21.27
C PHE A 77 -3.50 13.81 19.74
N ALA A 78 -4.58 14.34 19.19
CA ALA A 78 -4.80 14.44 17.76
C ALA A 78 -5.21 15.86 17.38
N ASN A 79 -4.85 16.28 16.16
CA ASN A 79 -5.22 17.59 15.63
C ASN A 79 -5.93 17.42 14.28
N SER A 80 -6.95 18.24 14.06
CA SER A 80 -7.49 18.58 12.75
C SER A 80 -6.90 19.91 12.27
N LYS A 81 -7.35 20.42 11.12
CA LYS A 81 -6.92 21.74 10.62
C LYS A 81 -7.23 22.90 11.59
N LYS A 82 -8.25 22.77 12.43
CA LYS A 82 -8.75 23.86 13.27
C LYS A 82 -8.74 23.54 14.78
N ASN A 83 -8.79 22.26 15.15
CA ASN A 83 -9.04 21.84 16.53
C ASN A 83 -8.04 20.78 16.99
N SER A 84 -7.78 20.77 18.29
CA SER A 84 -7.04 19.73 19.01
C SER A 84 -8.01 18.85 19.80
N PHE A 85 -7.71 17.56 19.87
CA PHE A 85 -8.54 16.55 20.51
C PHE A 85 -7.71 15.68 21.42
N VAL A 86 -8.32 15.22 22.51
CA VAL A 86 -7.73 14.21 23.39
C VAL A 86 -8.70 13.04 23.49
N TYR A 87 -8.21 11.86 23.17
CA TYR A 87 -8.96 10.61 23.29
C TYR A 87 -8.35 9.77 24.40
N GLN A 88 -9.22 9.01 25.09
CA GLN A 88 -8.79 8.07 26.11
C GLN A 88 -9.38 6.69 25.81
N ALA A 89 -8.56 5.66 25.98
CA ALA A 89 -8.97 4.27 25.78
C ALA A 89 -8.27 3.35 26.78
N LYS A 90 -8.93 2.27 27.14
CA LYS A 90 -8.34 1.19 27.94
C LYS A 90 -7.29 0.44 27.12
N ASP A 91 -7.64 0.12 25.88
CA ASP A 91 -6.79 -0.60 24.96
C ASP A 91 -6.52 0.25 23.71
N LEU A 92 -5.34 0.10 23.13
CA LEU A 92 -4.91 0.82 21.94
C LEU A 92 -4.28 -0.15 20.95
N ILE A 93 -4.79 -0.14 19.72
CA ILE A 93 -4.20 -0.86 18.59
C ILE A 93 -3.59 0.16 17.63
N TYR A 94 -2.29 0.06 17.40
CA TYR A 94 -1.56 0.90 16.47
C TYR A 94 -1.33 0.17 15.15
N THR A 95 -1.99 0.61 14.08
CA THR A 95 -1.96 -0.04 12.76
C THR A 95 -1.10 0.69 11.71
N ALA A 96 -0.53 1.85 12.06
CA ALA A 96 0.44 2.53 11.20
C ALA A 96 1.80 1.81 11.21
N PRO A 97 2.73 2.08 10.27
CA PRO A 97 4.03 1.43 10.26
C PRO A 97 4.74 1.51 11.61
N PRO A 98 5.23 0.39 12.16
CA PRO A 98 5.80 0.33 13.50
C PRO A 98 7.03 1.24 13.65
N GLN A 99 7.79 1.50 12.58
CA GLN A 99 8.91 2.45 12.58
C GLN A 99 8.47 3.87 12.96
N SER A 100 7.21 4.23 12.69
CA SER A 100 6.67 5.55 13.02
C SER A 100 6.19 5.67 14.46
N LEU A 101 6.00 4.55 15.17
CA LEU A 101 5.47 4.55 16.54
C LEU A 101 6.33 5.38 17.50
N LEU A 102 7.65 5.26 17.41
CA LEU A 102 8.57 6.01 18.28
C LEU A 102 8.46 7.54 18.15
N LYS A 103 7.97 8.02 17.01
CA LYS A 103 7.73 9.46 16.79
C LYS A 103 6.53 9.97 17.59
N HIS A 104 5.56 9.10 17.79
CA HIS A 104 4.29 9.41 18.46
C HIS A 104 4.27 9.03 19.94
N LEU A 105 4.92 7.92 20.30
CA LEU A 105 4.95 7.42 21.67
C LEU A 105 5.74 8.37 22.57
N LYS A 106 5.16 8.74 23.71
CA LYS A 106 5.76 9.58 24.74
C LYS A 106 5.73 8.87 26.09
N GLY A 107 6.48 9.43 27.06
CA GLY A 107 6.48 8.94 28.42
C GLY A 107 7.41 7.73 28.68
N PRO A 108 7.22 7.03 29.81
CA PRO A 108 8.17 6.01 30.29
C PRO A 108 8.40 4.83 29.33
N LEU A 109 7.40 4.48 28.53
CA LEU A 109 7.52 3.38 27.55
C LEU A 109 8.61 3.62 26.50
N THR A 110 8.95 4.88 26.21
CA THR A 110 10.03 5.21 25.27
C THR A 110 11.41 4.89 25.84
N ARG A 111 11.54 4.69 27.14
CA ARG A 111 12.80 4.39 27.84
C ARG A 111 13.15 2.90 27.84
N LYS A 112 12.22 2.03 27.44
CA LYS A 112 12.52 0.59 27.30
C LYS A 112 13.43 0.35 26.11
N LEU A 113 14.74 0.29 26.36
CA LEU A 113 15.80 0.18 25.34
C LEU A 113 15.60 -1.00 24.40
N THR A 114 15.20 -2.16 24.91
CA THR A 114 14.95 -3.37 24.08
C THR A 114 13.86 -3.15 23.04
N TYR A 115 12.74 -2.54 23.44
CA TYR A 115 11.65 -2.23 22.53
C TYR A 115 12.02 -1.16 21.51
N LYS A 116 12.67 -0.10 21.96
CA LYS A 116 13.19 0.95 21.10
C LYS A 116 14.15 0.39 20.05
N ASN A 117 15.14 -0.41 20.48
CA ASN A 117 16.11 -1.03 19.58
C ASN A 117 15.43 -1.95 18.57
N ARG A 118 14.42 -2.72 19.00
CA ARG A 118 13.65 -3.56 18.09
C ARG A 118 12.95 -2.75 17.00
N LEU A 119 12.33 -1.63 17.34
CA LEU A 119 11.66 -0.76 16.37
C LEU A 119 12.62 0.00 15.45
N THR A 120 13.77 0.46 15.97
CA THR A 120 14.77 1.18 15.17
C THR A 120 15.53 0.28 14.20
N ASN A 121 15.65 -1.01 14.52
CA ASN A 121 16.34 -2.00 13.70
C ASN A 121 15.41 -2.69 12.68
N LEU A 122 14.14 -2.30 12.62
CA LEU A 122 13.25 -2.79 11.57
C LEU A 122 13.76 -2.33 10.20
N PRO A 123 13.67 -3.20 9.19
CA PRO A 123 14.00 -2.81 7.83
C PRO A 123 13.09 -1.67 7.36
N ASP A 124 13.58 -0.88 6.41
CA ASP A 124 12.75 0.13 5.78
C ASP A 124 11.58 -0.54 5.05
N PRO A 125 10.40 0.10 5.05
CA PRO A 125 9.27 -0.42 4.32
C PRO A 125 9.55 -0.42 2.82
N SER A 126 9.04 -1.41 2.11
CA SER A 126 9.03 -1.41 0.65
C SER A 126 8.16 -0.28 0.11
N GLY A 127 8.51 0.24 -1.06
CA GLY A 127 7.73 1.21 -1.79
C GLY A 127 7.24 0.64 -3.13
N ALA A 128 6.24 1.26 -3.69
CA ALA A 128 5.79 0.96 -5.05
C ALA A 128 5.65 2.25 -5.86
N LEU A 129 6.07 2.19 -7.11
CA LEU A 129 5.70 3.17 -8.13
C LEU A 129 4.52 2.61 -8.89
N VAL A 130 3.47 3.39 -8.96
CA VAL A 130 2.25 2.99 -9.64
C VAL A 130 1.95 3.98 -10.77
N PHE A 131 1.80 3.43 -11.97
CA PHE A 131 1.39 4.14 -13.17
C PHE A 131 -0.08 3.84 -13.44
N TYR A 132 -0.87 4.86 -13.64
CA TYR A 132 -2.29 4.77 -14.00
C TYR A 132 -2.50 5.35 -15.38
N SER A 133 -3.22 4.65 -16.22
CA SER A 133 -3.65 5.12 -17.54
C SER A 133 -5.09 4.69 -17.81
N ALA A 134 -5.80 5.50 -18.60
CA ALA A 134 -7.06 5.12 -19.22
C ALA A 134 -6.82 4.96 -20.73
N LEU A 135 -7.31 3.86 -21.28
CA LEU A 135 -7.12 3.50 -22.67
C LEU A 135 -8.46 3.13 -23.29
N LYS A 136 -8.63 3.44 -24.59
CA LYS A 136 -9.73 2.87 -25.34
C LYS A 136 -9.54 1.37 -25.48
N LYS A 137 -10.59 0.61 -25.25
CA LYS A 137 -10.55 -0.86 -25.34
C LYS A 137 -10.08 -1.35 -26.70
N GLU A 138 -10.43 -0.65 -27.78
CA GLU A 138 -10.04 -0.97 -29.16
C GLU A 138 -8.51 -0.90 -29.37
N ASN A 139 -7.81 -0.09 -28.59
CA ASN A 139 -6.36 0.07 -28.68
C ASN A 139 -5.58 -1.04 -27.96
N ILE A 140 -6.27 -1.92 -27.23
CA ILE A 140 -5.64 -3.06 -26.59
C ILE A 140 -5.94 -4.30 -27.42
N LYS A 141 -4.90 -4.91 -27.98
CA LYS A 141 -5.04 -6.20 -28.64
C LYS A 141 -5.70 -7.20 -27.68
N LYS A 142 -6.63 -8.00 -28.16
CA LYS A 142 -7.39 -8.96 -27.36
C LYS A 142 -6.44 -9.81 -26.51
N THR A 143 -6.41 -9.52 -25.22
CA THR A 143 -5.54 -10.19 -24.27
C THR A 143 -6.27 -11.37 -23.63
N SER A 144 -5.56 -12.45 -23.37
CA SER A 144 -6.11 -13.65 -22.73
C SER A 144 -6.27 -13.52 -21.22
N SER A 145 -5.77 -12.44 -20.63
CA SER A 145 -5.77 -12.19 -19.18
C SER A 145 -5.88 -10.71 -18.88
N ASN A 146 -6.37 -10.38 -17.69
CA ASN A 146 -6.42 -9.02 -17.17
C ASN A 146 -5.20 -8.70 -16.29
N HIS A 147 -4.33 -9.67 -16.05
CA HIS A 147 -3.15 -9.51 -15.20
C HIS A 147 -1.91 -10.08 -15.89
N TYR A 148 -0.86 -9.30 -15.93
CA TYR A 148 0.42 -9.64 -16.53
C TYR A 148 1.55 -9.37 -15.57
N GLN A 149 2.59 -10.14 -15.69
CA GLN A 149 3.86 -9.86 -15.02
C GLN A 149 4.97 -9.94 -16.07
N PHE A 150 5.58 -8.80 -16.34
CA PHE A 150 6.68 -8.68 -17.28
C PHE A 150 8.01 -8.65 -16.55
N VAL A 151 8.99 -9.28 -17.15
CA VAL A 151 10.40 -9.27 -16.74
C VAL A 151 11.23 -8.85 -17.93
N SER A 152 11.92 -7.75 -17.82
CA SER A 152 12.76 -7.19 -18.88
C SER A 152 14.11 -6.73 -18.34
N LYS A 153 14.98 -6.24 -19.22
CA LYS A 153 16.24 -5.64 -18.80
C LYS A 153 16.04 -4.40 -17.92
N GLU A 154 14.97 -3.64 -18.17
CA GLU A 154 14.65 -2.42 -17.43
C GLU A 154 13.92 -2.73 -16.11
N PHE A 155 13.04 -3.73 -16.14
CA PHE A 155 12.19 -4.08 -14.99
C PHE A 155 12.31 -5.55 -14.63
N THR A 156 12.81 -5.84 -13.44
CA THR A 156 12.88 -7.22 -12.92
C THR A 156 11.51 -7.77 -12.56
N SER A 157 10.50 -6.91 -12.38
CA SER A 157 9.12 -7.28 -12.11
C SER A 157 8.22 -6.08 -12.34
N LEU A 158 7.54 -6.02 -13.48
CA LEU A 158 6.50 -5.05 -13.79
C LEU A 158 5.16 -5.79 -13.77
N PHE A 159 4.33 -5.49 -12.78
CA PHE A 159 2.98 -6.04 -12.70
C PHE A 159 2.00 -5.09 -13.37
N VAL A 160 1.16 -5.63 -14.26
CA VAL A 160 0.15 -4.87 -15.00
C VAL A 160 -1.22 -5.49 -14.76
N SER A 161 -2.19 -4.64 -14.44
CA SER A 161 -3.60 -5.00 -14.31
C SER A 161 -4.43 -4.13 -15.24
N ILE A 162 -5.29 -4.77 -16.05
CA ILE A 162 -6.21 -4.11 -16.97
C ILE A 162 -7.63 -4.39 -16.49
N SER A 163 -8.48 -3.38 -16.45
CA SER A 163 -9.87 -3.55 -16.04
C SER A 163 -10.70 -4.17 -17.14
N ASP A 164 -11.81 -4.81 -16.76
CA ASP A 164 -12.84 -5.17 -17.73
C ASP A 164 -13.64 -3.95 -18.18
N ASP A 165 -14.12 -3.99 -19.42
CA ASP A 165 -15.06 -2.99 -19.92
C ASP A 165 -16.39 -3.11 -19.14
N GLY A 166 -16.86 -1.99 -18.61
CA GLY A 166 -18.13 -1.92 -17.88
C GLY A 166 -18.05 -2.40 -16.43
N ASP A 167 -16.87 -2.65 -15.86
CA ASP A 167 -16.71 -2.99 -14.45
C ASP A 167 -16.84 -1.79 -13.48
N GLY A 168 -17.06 -0.60 -14.05
CA GLY A 168 -17.29 0.65 -13.31
C GLY A 168 -16.02 1.42 -12.94
N ARG A 169 -14.83 1.00 -13.44
CA ARG A 169 -13.55 1.70 -13.22
C ARG A 169 -13.21 2.69 -14.34
N ALA A 170 -13.82 2.53 -15.50
CA ALA A 170 -13.72 3.44 -16.64
C ALA A 170 -15.08 3.62 -17.31
N PRO A 171 -15.27 4.68 -18.12
CA PRO A 171 -16.44 4.81 -19.00
C PRO A 171 -16.58 3.62 -19.93
N LYS A 172 -17.79 3.40 -20.45
CA LYS A 172 -18.05 2.34 -21.43
C LYS A 172 -17.18 2.50 -22.67
N GLY A 173 -16.53 1.45 -23.10
CA GLY A 173 -15.59 1.43 -24.22
C GLY A 173 -14.17 1.83 -23.85
N GLU A 174 -13.93 2.12 -22.57
CA GLU A 174 -12.60 2.40 -22.01
C GLU A 174 -12.25 1.37 -20.92
N VAL A 175 -10.95 1.23 -20.67
CA VAL A 175 -10.39 0.40 -19.61
C VAL A 175 -9.31 1.14 -18.87
N THR A 176 -9.13 0.80 -17.59
CA THR A 176 -7.98 1.30 -16.82
C THR A 176 -6.83 0.32 -16.92
N LEU A 177 -5.63 0.84 -17.09
CA LEU A 177 -4.38 0.11 -16.99
C LEU A 177 -3.63 0.61 -15.76
N ILE A 178 -3.26 -0.30 -14.88
CA ILE A 178 -2.45 -0.02 -13.70
C ILE A 178 -1.17 -0.84 -13.82
N ALA A 179 -0.03 -0.17 -13.89
CA ALA A 179 1.27 -0.80 -13.89
C ALA A 179 2.02 -0.45 -12.60
N SER A 180 2.63 -1.43 -11.96
CA SER A 180 3.34 -1.23 -10.70
C SER A 180 4.67 -1.98 -10.65
N ILE A 181 5.65 -1.33 -10.03
CA ILE A 181 6.95 -1.90 -9.70
C ILE A 181 7.25 -1.66 -8.23
N PHE A 182 7.95 -2.58 -7.60
CA PHE A 182 8.50 -2.36 -6.28
C PHE A 182 9.80 -1.57 -6.36
N THR A 183 10.01 -0.68 -5.41
CA THR A 183 11.20 0.14 -5.28
C THR A 183 11.61 0.27 -3.83
N ASN A 184 12.86 0.65 -3.60
CA ASN A 184 13.31 0.96 -2.26
C ASN A 184 12.85 2.37 -1.87
N THR A 185 12.24 2.51 -0.71
CA THR A 185 11.78 3.82 -0.21
C THR A 185 12.93 4.81 -0.03
N LYS A 186 14.14 4.34 0.32
CA LYS A 186 15.34 5.18 0.43
C LYS A 186 15.67 5.93 -0.86
N ASP A 187 15.32 5.36 -2.00
CA ASP A 187 15.60 5.97 -3.30
C ASP A 187 14.69 7.16 -3.63
N TRP A 188 13.65 7.39 -2.81
CA TRP A 188 12.59 8.36 -3.07
C TRP A 188 12.34 9.33 -1.93
N PHE A 189 12.41 8.88 -0.68
CA PHE A 189 12.19 9.74 0.47
C PHE A 189 13.41 10.61 0.77
N GLY A 190 13.15 11.87 1.14
CA GLY A 190 14.20 12.84 1.43
C GLY A 190 14.83 13.51 0.21
N LEU A 191 14.38 13.16 -1.02
CA LEU A 191 14.82 13.85 -2.22
C LEU A 191 14.28 15.27 -2.27
N ASP A 192 15.06 16.19 -2.81
CA ASP A 192 14.58 17.50 -3.23
C ASP A 192 13.43 17.35 -4.22
N LYS A 193 12.47 18.27 -4.16
CA LYS A 193 11.25 18.23 -4.99
C LYS A 193 11.57 18.17 -6.49
N LYS A 194 12.58 18.90 -6.96
CA LYS A 194 12.97 18.93 -8.37
C LYS A 194 13.57 17.59 -8.80
N ILE A 195 14.43 17.01 -7.98
CA ILE A 195 15.04 15.69 -8.20
C ILE A 195 13.95 14.62 -8.20
N TYR A 196 13.05 14.64 -7.22
CA TYR A 196 11.92 13.72 -7.13
C TYR A 196 11.06 13.74 -8.39
N LEU A 197 10.65 14.94 -8.84
CA LEU A 197 9.80 15.10 -10.03
C LEU A 197 10.50 14.62 -11.31
N LYS A 198 11.80 14.91 -11.47
CA LYS A 198 12.59 14.44 -12.61
C LYS A 198 12.63 12.90 -12.60
N LYS A 199 13.03 12.30 -11.49
CA LYS A 199 13.11 10.85 -11.32
C LYS A 199 11.76 10.17 -11.60
N LYS A 200 10.66 10.74 -11.08
CA LYS A 200 9.32 10.26 -11.34
C LYS A 200 8.98 10.29 -12.83
N LYS A 201 9.28 11.40 -13.53
CA LYS A 201 9.03 11.56 -14.98
C LYS A 201 9.82 10.53 -15.80
N ASP A 202 11.10 10.34 -15.46
CA ASP A 202 11.97 9.37 -16.14
C ASP A 202 11.43 7.94 -15.97
N PHE A 203 10.98 7.58 -14.77
CA PHE A 203 10.34 6.28 -14.53
C PHE A 203 9.03 6.10 -15.30
N MET A 204 8.19 7.12 -15.32
CA MET A 204 6.94 7.07 -16.10
C MET A 204 7.21 6.84 -17.58
N LYS A 205 8.21 7.53 -18.15
CA LYS A 205 8.61 7.34 -19.54
C LYS A 205 9.09 5.90 -19.82
N LYS A 206 9.90 5.33 -18.92
CA LYS A 206 10.38 3.95 -19.05
C LYS A 206 9.24 2.94 -18.98
N ILE A 207 8.28 3.13 -18.06
CA ILE A 207 7.09 2.28 -17.96
C ILE A 207 6.25 2.37 -19.24
N SER A 208 6.02 3.57 -19.79
CA SER A 208 5.26 3.73 -21.03
C SER A 208 5.92 2.98 -22.19
N LEU A 209 7.23 3.14 -22.39
CA LEU A 209 7.97 2.44 -23.46
C LEU A 209 7.91 0.91 -23.30
N GLU A 210 8.04 0.42 -22.06
CA GLU A 210 7.91 -1.02 -21.80
C GLU A 210 6.50 -1.52 -22.13
N LEU A 211 5.46 -0.80 -21.71
CA LEU A 211 4.07 -1.17 -21.99
C LEU A 211 3.76 -1.15 -23.49
N GLU A 212 4.23 -0.14 -24.20
CA GLU A 212 4.12 -0.06 -25.67
C GLU A 212 4.75 -1.31 -26.32
N SER A 213 5.97 -1.68 -25.90
CA SER A 213 6.66 -2.87 -26.45
C SER A 213 5.98 -4.21 -26.13
N GLN A 214 5.17 -4.27 -25.08
CA GLN A 214 4.50 -5.51 -24.65
C GLN A 214 3.09 -5.67 -25.20
N PHE A 215 2.43 -4.55 -25.57
CA PHE A 215 1.03 -4.56 -26.02
C PHE A 215 0.83 -4.14 -27.48
N ASP A 216 1.87 -3.72 -28.19
CA ASP A 216 1.87 -3.51 -29.64
C ASP A 216 2.04 -4.87 -30.40
#